data_fe7a30ed8d05a5f806b38d5d712147d2
#
_entry.id   fe7a30ed8d05a5f806b38d5d712147d2
#
_cell.length_a   1.000
_cell.length_b   1.000
_cell.length_c   1.000
_cell.angle_alpha   90.00
_cell.angle_beta   90.00
_cell.angle_gamma   90.00
#
_symmetry.space_group_name_H-M   'P 1'
#
loop_
_entity.id
_entity.type
_entity.pdbx_description
1 polymer ?
#
loop_
_entity_poly.entity_id
_entity_poly.type
_entity_poly.pdbx_seq_one_letter_code
_entity_poly.pdbx_strand_id
1 'polypeptide(L)'
;MKSLIAIPLTVFLFAGSAQAYGPRGHGLVGAVADKRLAQNKPAAAAVKQLLEGLTLERVATLPDEIKAFDACGKRPSTKPLKVPKRVNDELMAFLAANPCSGHPSHHEFHYTDVPVLGGEKYAGGKVGRSDFDIVHMIPFCVRVLNGEEPETNDRGITKTVAVILLAHYLGDIHQPLHVGAEYFDADGNPFEPTTDDPGLADQGGNKLTLFTLVKGKEKSAGKLHSYWDGQTVENAFGTLKTSTIASRLSKNEPENWELAGEPDTWAEQMANEILPVAREAHDRLDFKRIKEKAGEQDITSGRAEERRQSGGTFYAIWAAATVKEEIHKGGWRLAALLEASLQ
;
A
#
# COMPACT_ATOMS: atom_id res chain seq x y z
N MET A 1 6.07 -37.30 25.87
CA MET A 1 5.09 -36.17 26.02
C MET A 1 5.86 -34.89 25.80
N LYS A 2 5.75 -34.28 24.60
CA LYS A 2 6.35 -32.98 24.29
C LYS A 2 5.23 -31.94 24.41
N SER A 3 5.34 -31.06 25.43
CA SER A 3 4.41 -29.95 25.64
C SER A 3 4.51 -28.97 24.47
N LEU A 4 3.43 -28.82 23.72
CA LEU A 4 3.24 -27.74 22.76
C LEU A 4 2.98 -26.47 23.55
N ILE A 5 3.92 -25.54 23.55
CA ILE A 5 3.74 -24.18 24.07
C ILE A 5 2.90 -23.43 23.04
N ALA A 6 1.62 -23.24 23.35
CA ALA A 6 0.76 -22.32 22.62
C ALA A 6 1.15 -20.89 22.97
N ILE A 7 1.72 -20.15 22.02
CA ILE A 7 1.96 -18.71 22.15
C ILE A 7 0.62 -18.00 22.02
N PRO A 8 0.15 -17.25 23.02
CA PRO A 8 -1.10 -16.51 22.91
C PRO A 8 -0.93 -15.34 21.92
N LEU A 9 -1.68 -15.39 20.82
CA LEU A 9 -1.83 -14.27 19.90
C LEU A 9 -2.62 -13.16 20.61
N THR A 10 -1.94 -12.12 21.07
CA THR A 10 -2.58 -10.95 21.67
C THR A 10 -3.15 -10.08 20.57
N VAL A 11 -4.44 -10.15 20.34
CA VAL A 11 -5.16 -9.33 19.36
C VAL A 11 -5.49 -7.98 20.00
N PHE A 12 -4.83 -6.93 19.58
CA PHE A 12 -5.24 -5.55 19.85
C PHE A 12 -6.28 -5.14 18.80
N LEU A 13 -7.48 -4.84 19.25
CA LEU A 13 -8.57 -4.32 18.43
C LEU A 13 -8.32 -2.83 18.14
N PHE A 14 -7.85 -2.50 16.97
CA PHE A 14 -7.89 -1.15 16.45
C PHE A 14 -9.01 -1.07 15.40
N ALA A 15 -10.06 -0.31 15.70
CA ALA A 15 -11.02 0.15 14.70
C ALA A 15 -10.39 1.32 13.94
N GLY A 16 -9.58 1.02 12.92
CA GLY A 16 -8.96 2.00 12.02
C GLY A 16 -9.58 1.93 10.63
N SER A 17 -9.79 3.09 10.02
CA SER A 17 -10.05 3.21 8.59
C SER A 17 -8.93 2.52 7.79
N ALA A 18 -9.27 1.84 6.70
CA ALA A 18 -8.30 1.24 5.81
C ALA A 18 -7.26 2.28 5.36
N GLN A 19 -6.02 2.07 5.72
CA GLN A 19 -4.86 2.87 5.34
C GLN A 19 -3.78 1.87 4.90
N ALA A 20 -3.22 2.08 3.71
CA ALA A 20 -2.10 1.31 3.19
C ALA A 20 -0.96 1.25 4.21
N TYR A 21 -0.25 0.16 4.28
CA TYR A 21 0.82 -0.11 5.28
C TYR A 21 0.76 0.70 6.59
N GLY A 22 -0.34 1.30 6.95
CA GLY A 22 -0.53 2.18 8.09
C GLY A 22 0.63 3.18 8.31
N PRO A 23 0.52 4.15 9.21
CA PRO A 23 1.56 5.16 9.37
C PRO A 23 2.95 4.59 9.67
N ARG A 24 3.01 3.41 10.31
CA ARG A 24 4.26 2.76 10.66
C ARG A 24 4.98 2.17 9.45
N GLY A 25 4.26 1.50 8.56
CA GLY A 25 4.86 0.86 7.39
C GLY A 25 5.34 1.89 6.38
N HIS A 26 4.53 2.91 6.06
CA HIS A 26 4.96 4.04 5.22
C HIS A 26 6.15 4.76 5.83
N GLY A 27 6.11 5.06 7.14
CA GLY A 27 7.23 5.66 7.83
C GLY A 27 8.50 4.82 7.73
N LEU A 28 8.41 3.48 7.76
CA LEU A 28 9.58 2.59 7.61
C LEU A 28 10.16 2.67 6.20
N VAL A 29 9.34 2.65 5.15
CA VAL A 29 9.80 2.83 3.75
C VAL A 29 10.55 4.17 3.61
N GLY A 30 9.93 5.27 4.06
CA GLY A 30 10.57 6.59 4.05
C GLY A 30 11.86 6.65 4.87
N ALA A 31 11.88 6.05 6.06
CA ALA A 31 13.07 6.05 6.93
C ALA A 31 14.24 5.23 6.35
N VAL A 32 13.97 4.13 5.65
CA VAL A 32 15.00 3.36 4.92
C VAL A 32 15.55 4.21 3.78
N ALA A 33 14.68 4.87 3.01
CA ALA A 33 15.08 5.76 1.92
C ALA A 33 15.89 6.97 2.42
N ASP A 34 15.50 7.62 3.52
CA ASP A 34 16.29 8.70 4.16
C ASP A 34 17.73 8.25 4.46
N LYS A 35 17.91 7.03 4.98
CA LYS A 35 19.22 6.48 5.30
C LYS A 35 20.05 6.16 4.06
N ARG A 36 19.41 5.71 2.97
CA ARG A 36 20.07 5.43 1.69
C ARG A 36 20.49 6.71 1.00
N LEU A 37 19.58 7.66 0.85
CA LEU A 37 19.83 8.98 0.25
C LEU A 37 20.92 9.77 0.95
N ALA A 38 21.12 9.58 2.25
CA ALA A 38 22.21 10.25 2.97
C ALA A 38 23.60 9.95 2.39
N GLN A 39 23.75 8.90 1.58
CA GLN A 39 24.96 8.55 0.86
C GLN A 39 25.12 9.34 -0.46
N ASN A 40 24.02 9.83 -1.04
CA ASN A 40 23.97 10.71 -2.22
C ASN A 40 23.66 12.15 -1.78
N LYS A 41 24.71 12.94 -1.53
CA LYS A 41 24.56 14.31 -1.00
C LYS A 41 23.72 15.25 -1.87
N PRO A 42 23.85 15.26 -3.22
CA PRO A 42 22.99 16.08 -4.09
C PRO A 42 21.51 15.75 -3.97
N ALA A 43 21.11 14.49 -4.14
CA ALA A 43 19.71 14.07 -4.04
C ALA A 43 19.14 14.32 -2.63
N ALA A 44 19.91 14.00 -1.58
CA ALA A 44 19.49 14.28 -0.20
C ALA A 44 19.27 15.78 0.05
N ALA A 45 20.11 16.65 -0.52
CA ALA A 45 19.96 18.10 -0.39
C ALA A 45 18.72 18.61 -1.15
N ALA A 46 18.47 18.10 -2.36
CA ALA A 46 17.29 18.44 -3.16
C ALA A 46 16.00 18.03 -2.44
N VAL A 47 15.90 16.79 -1.94
CA VAL A 47 14.77 16.32 -1.15
C VAL A 47 14.55 17.20 0.09
N LYS A 48 15.61 17.48 0.84
CA LYS A 48 15.53 18.34 2.03
C LYS A 48 15.04 19.75 1.71
N GLN A 49 15.45 20.31 0.58
CA GLN A 49 14.99 21.65 0.11
C GLN A 49 13.50 21.60 -0.28
N LEU A 50 13.09 20.63 -1.10
CA LEU A 50 11.70 20.45 -1.53
C LEU A 50 10.76 20.26 -0.33
N LEU A 51 11.18 19.49 0.67
CA LEU A 51 10.37 19.18 1.85
C LEU A 51 10.53 20.17 3.01
N GLU A 52 11.26 21.28 2.83
CA GLU A 52 11.56 22.27 3.89
C GLU A 52 12.12 21.63 5.18
N GLY A 53 12.97 20.63 5.02
CA GLY A 53 13.63 19.94 6.11
C GLY A 53 12.86 18.77 6.73
N LEU A 54 11.65 18.47 6.26
CA LEU A 54 10.95 17.23 6.64
C LEU A 54 11.70 16.02 6.07
N THR A 55 11.58 14.88 6.76
CA THR A 55 12.14 13.59 6.32
C THR A 55 11.14 12.83 5.45
N LEU A 56 11.64 11.89 4.63
CA LEU A 56 10.78 10.95 3.89
C LEU A 56 9.96 10.09 4.86
N GLU A 57 10.52 9.71 6.03
CA GLU A 57 9.77 9.04 7.11
C GLU A 57 8.50 9.82 7.48
N ARG A 58 8.61 11.15 7.64
CA ARG A 58 7.47 11.99 8.02
C ARG A 58 6.48 12.18 6.89
N VAL A 59 6.96 12.46 5.67
CA VAL A 59 6.06 12.82 4.58
C VAL A 59 5.36 11.62 3.96
N ALA A 60 5.92 10.42 4.12
CA ALA A 60 5.29 9.18 3.64
C ALA A 60 3.89 8.92 4.24
N THR A 61 3.51 9.55 5.34
CA THR A 61 2.18 9.43 5.94
C THR A 61 1.19 10.49 5.50
N LEU A 62 1.66 11.56 4.84
CA LEU A 62 0.84 12.73 4.51
C LEU A 62 -0.30 12.43 3.51
N PRO A 63 -0.11 11.60 2.46
CA PRO A 63 -1.19 11.28 1.53
C PRO A 63 -2.41 10.65 2.19
N ASP A 64 -2.21 9.89 3.25
CA ASP A 64 -3.32 9.37 4.07
C ASP A 64 -3.88 10.42 5.04
N GLU A 65 -3.01 11.25 5.62
CA GLU A 65 -3.45 12.30 6.55
C GLU A 65 -4.35 13.33 5.86
N ILE A 66 -4.07 13.67 4.58
CA ILE A 66 -4.88 14.65 3.83
C ILE A 66 -6.29 14.13 3.51
N LYS A 67 -6.52 12.81 3.47
CA LYS A 67 -7.86 12.22 3.32
C LYS A 67 -8.84 12.72 4.40
N ALA A 68 -8.33 13.11 5.57
CA ALA A 68 -9.14 13.67 6.63
C ALA A 68 -9.66 15.10 6.34
N PHE A 69 -9.08 15.81 5.38
CA PHE A 69 -9.48 17.16 4.97
C PHE A 69 -10.47 17.15 3.82
N ASP A 70 -10.65 16.01 3.18
CA ASP A 70 -11.61 15.82 2.12
C ASP A 70 -12.94 15.29 2.68
N ALA A 71 -14.05 15.87 2.20
CA ALA A 71 -15.37 15.70 2.81
C ALA A 71 -16.15 14.49 2.25
N CYS A 72 -15.51 13.41 1.79
CA CYS A 72 -16.21 12.23 1.26
C CYS A 72 -17.24 11.67 2.26
N GLY A 73 -18.38 12.31 2.34
CA GLY A 73 -19.49 11.94 3.24
C GLY A 73 -19.24 12.17 4.73
N LYS A 74 -18.13 12.81 5.10
CA LYS A 74 -17.76 13.12 6.48
C LYS A 74 -17.42 14.62 6.62
N ARG A 75 -17.51 15.15 7.85
CA ARG A 75 -17.07 16.51 8.12
C ARG A 75 -15.54 16.60 8.02
N PRO A 76 -14.98 17.51 7.18
CA PRO A 76 -13.54 17.66 7.05
C PRO A 76 -12.87 17.98 8.39
N SER A 77 -11.61 17.56 8.53
CA SER A 77 -10.79 17.89 9.69
C SER A 77 -10.55 19.41 9.74
N THR A 78 -10.63 19.97 10.94
CA THR A 78 -10.22 21.36 11.21
C THR A 78 -8.84 21.44 11.85
N LYS A 79 -8.20 20.30 12.15
CA LYS A 79 -6.85 20.26 12.73
C LYS A 79 -5.83 20.48 11.63
N PRO A 80 -4.93 21.47 11.73
CA PRO A 80 -3.91 21.71 10.70
C PRO A 80 -2.93 20.52 10.61
N LEU A 81 -2.42 20.27 9.40
CA LEU A 81 -1.26 19.39 9.22
C LEU A 81 -0.05 20.01 9.94
N LYS A 82 0.73 19.15 10.60
CA LYS A 82 1.97 19.58 11.27
C LYS A 82 3.14 19.54 10.28
N VAL A 83 3.12 20.46 9.32
CA VAL A 83 4.13 20.63 8.27
C VAL A 83 4.36 22.12 8.00
N PRO A 84 5.48 22.51 7.33
CA PRO A 84 5.72 23.87 6.89
C PRO A 84 4.55 24.41 6.03
N LYS A 85 4.36 25.74 6.07
CA LYS A 85 3.21 26.39 5.40
C LYS A 85 3.18 26.09 3.90
N ARG A 86 4.33 26.18 3.21
CA ARG A 86 4.39 25.92 1.75
C ARG A 86 3.98 24.50 1.43
N VAL A 87 4.52 23.51 2.16
CA VAL A 87 4.18 22.09 2.01
C VAL A 87 2.68 21.87 2.23
N ASN A 88 2.10 22.50 3.26
CA ASN A 88 0.65 22.45 3.50
C ASN A 88 -0.15 23.02 2.33
N ASP A 89 0.23 24.22 1.86
CA ASP A 89 -0.51 24.89 0.80
C ASP A 89 -0.47 24.09 -0.52
N GLU A 90 0.67 23.51 -0.86
CA GLU A 90 0.81 22.66 -2.05
C GLU A 90 -0.02 21.36 -1.92
N LEU A 91 -0.04 20.71 -0.74
CA LEU A 91 -0.89 19.56 -0.50
C LEU A 91 -2.38 19.88 -0.55
N MET A 92 -2.79 21.05 -0.04
CA MET A 92 -4.19 21.47 -0.13
C MET A 92 -4.59 21.84 -1.57
N ALA A 93 -3.68 22.38 -2.36
CA ALA A 93 -3.91 22.61 -3.80
C ALA A 93 -4.06 21.28 -4.56
N PHE A 94 -3.19 20.28 -4.29
CA PHE A 94 -3.32 18.95 -4.82
C PHE A 94 -4.67 18.31 -4.46
N LEU A 95 -5.09 18.42 -3.19
CA LEU A 95 -6.35 17.87 -2.71
C LEU A 95 -7.54 18.54 -3.41
N ALA A 96 -7.49 19.86 -3.61
CA ALA A 96 -8.53 20.62 -4.31
C ALA A 96 -8.62 20.28 -5.81
N ALA A 97 -7.49 19.94 -6.43
CA ALA A 97 -7.43 19.50 -7.84
C ALA A 97 -7.95 18.07 -8.03
N ASN A 98 -7.91 17.22 -6.99
CA ASN A 98 -8.28 15.81 -7.05
C ASN A 98 -9.25 15.42 -5.91
N PRO A 99 -10.41 16.11 -5.80
CA PRO A 99 -11.34 15.90 -4.68
C PRO A 99 -11.88 14.47 -4.67
N CYS A 100 -12.23 13.98 -3.51
CA CYS A 100 -12.78 12.62 -3.36
C CYS A 100 -14.14 12.41 -4.06
N SER A 101 -14.86 13.47 -4.38
CA SER A 101 -16.08 13.42 -5.19
C SER A 101 -15.83 13.51 -6.69
N GLY A 102 -14.56 13.72 -7.09
CA GLY A 102 -14.13 13.80 -8.48
C GLY A 102 -13.80 12.43 -9.08
N HIS A 103 -13.55 12.43 -10.38
CA HIS A 103 -12.99 11.30 -11.09
C HIS A 103 -11.99 11.82 -12.14
N PRO A 104 -10.69 11.54 -11.98
CA PRO A 104 -10.10 10.75 -10.88
C PRO A 104 -10.10 11.48 -9.53
N SER A 105 -10.19 10.69 -8.48
CA SER A 105 -10.05 11.11 -7.10
C SER A 105 -8.64 10.76 -6.58
N HIS A 106 -8.07 11.57 -5.69
CA HIS A 106 -6.79 11.21 -5.07
C HIS A 106 -6.83 9.88 -4.30
N HIS A 107 -8.01 9.39 -3.93
CA HIS A 107 -8.17 8.06 -3.31
C HIS A 107 -7.84 6.91 -4.27
N GLU A 108 -8.07 7.11 -5.58
CA GLU A 108 -7.83 6.08 -6.61
C GLU A 108 -6.35 5.96 -6.97
N PHE A 109 -5.52 6.95 -6.61
CA PHE A 109 -4.09 6.99 -6.93
C PHE A 109 -3.24 6.02 -6.12
N HIS A 110 -3.79 5.41 -5.08
CA HIS A 110 -3.10 4.58 -4.10
C HIS A 110 -3.03 3.10 -4.47
N TYR A 111 -3.81 2.64 -5.45
CA TYR A 111 -3.99 1.23 -5.72
C TYR A 111 -4.35 0.95 -7.18
N THR A 112 -4.28 -0.31 -7.52
CA THR A 112 -4.95 -0.93 -8.67
C THR A 112 -5.52 -2.27 -8.20
N ASP A 113 -6.61 -2.74 -8.83
CA ASP A 113 -7.30 -3.97 -8.42
C ASP A 113 -7.13 -5.07 -9.49
N VAL A 114 -5.87 -5.36 -9.88
CA VAL A 114 -5.58 -6.38 -10.90
C VAL A 114 -6.09 -7.75 -10.44
N PRO A 115 -6.87 -8.49 -11.27
CA PRO A 115 -7.32 -9.82 -10.91
C PRO A 115 -6.17 -10.76 -10.57
N VAL A 116 -6.22 -11.38 -9.39
CA VAL A 116 -5.18 -12.34 -8.96
C VAL A 116 -5.38 -13.74 -9.52
N LEU A 117 -6.60 -14.08 -9.98
CA LEU A 117 -6.89 -15.32 -10.69
C LEU A 117 -6.47 -15.19 -12.16
N GLY A 118 -5.95 -16.26 -12.76
CA GLY A 118 -5.49 -16.26 -14.15
C GLY A 118 -4.01 -15.98 -14.36
N GLY A 119 -3.27 -15.48 -13.37
CA GLY A 119 -1.83 -15.20 -13.47
C GLY A 119 -1.50 -14.00 -14.36
N GLU A 120 -2.40 -13.06 -14.49
CA GLU A 120 -2.24 -11.87 -15.30
C GLU A 120 -1.07 -10.99 -14.84
N LYS A 121 -0.42 -10.38 -15.82
CA LYS A 121 0.48 -9.24 -15.60
C LYS A 121 -0.32 -7.94 -15.68
N TYR A 122 0.21 -6.87 -15.11
CA TYR A 122 -0.44 -5.56 -15.16
C TYR A 122 -0.85 -5.16 -16.59
N ALA A 123 0.02 -5.28 -17.58
CA ALA A 123 -0.28 -4.96 -18.97
C ALA A 123 -1.24 -5.94 -19.69
N GLY A 124 -1.57 -7.08 -19.06
CA GLY A 124 -2.31 -8.17 -19.72
C GLY A 124 -3.83 -7.98 -19.81
N GLY A 125 -4.40 -6.98 -19.15
CA GLY A 125 -5.85 -6.79 -19.10
C GLY A 125 -6.30 -5.36 -18.81
N LYS A 126 -7.62 -5.16 -18.66
CA LYS A 126 -8.23 -3.86 -18.38
C LYS A 126 -8.97 -3.82 -17.05
N VAL A 127 -9.47 -4.96 -16.57
CA VAL A 127 -10.24 -5.02 -15.33
C VAL A 127 -9.39 -4.61 -14.15
N GLY A 128 -9.93 -3.75 -13.30
CA GLY A 128 -9.28 -3.26 -12.08
C GLY A 128 -8.17 -2.24 -12.28
N ARG A 129 -7.95 -1.75 -13.51
CA ARG A 129 -6.92 -0.79 -13.87
C ARG A 129 -7.52 0.53 -14.32
N SER A 130 -6.77 1.62 -14.17
CA SER A 130 -7.17 2.93 -14.70
C SER A 130 -5.94 3.74 -15.12
N ASP A 131 -6.14 4.77 -15.94
CA ASP A 131 -5.07 5.68 -16.40
C ASP A 131 -4.52 6.58 -15.27
N PHE A 132 -5.03 6.43 -14.06
CA PHE A 132 -4.62 7.21 -12.88
C PHE A 132 -4.47 6.33 -11.63
N ASP A 133 -4.37 5.03 -11.78
CA ASP A 133 -4.02 4.14 -10.68
C ASP A 133 -2.53 4.30 -10.28
N ILE A 134 -2.11 3.61 -9.23
CA ILE A 134 -0.77 3.73 -8.68
C ILE A 134 0.34 3.47 -9.72
N VAL A 135 0.11 2.58 -10.70
CA VAL A 135 1.09 2.23 -11.74
C VAL A 135 1.29 3.38 -12.73
N HIS A 136 0.29 4.23 -12.91
CA HIS A 136 0.36 5.45 -13.74
C HIS A 136 0.81 6.67 -12.93
N MET A 137 0.45 6.75 -11.63
CA MET A 137 0.78 7.92 -10.81
C MET A 137 2.24 7.97 -10.38
N ILE A 138 2.90 6.83 -10.16
CA ILE A 138 4.35 6.80 -9.89
C ILE A 138 5.14 7.40 -11.06
N PRO A 139 5.00 6.93 -12.33
CA PRO A 139 5.66 7.55 -13.49
C PRO A 139 5.31 9.02 -13.66
N PHE A 140 4.05 9.42 -13.43
CA PHE A 140 3.65 10.83 -13.49
C PHE A 140 4.47 11.69 -12.52
N CYS A 141 4.62 11.26 -11.27
CA CYS A 141 5.44 11.96 -10.29
C CYS A 141 6.93 12.02 -10.70
N VAL A 142 7.47 10.95 -11.29
CA VAL A 142 8.85 10.91 -11.83
C VAL A 142 9.02 11.97 -12.94
N ARG A 143 8.08 12.05 -13.89
CA ARG A 143 8.14 13.06 -14.97
C ARG A 143 8.05 14.49 -14.44
N VAL A 144 7.28 14.74 -13.38
CA VAL A 144 7.26 16.05 -12.71
C VAL A 144 8.63 16.37 -12.11
N LEU A 145 9.29 15.42 -11.44
CA LEU A 145 10.63 15.63 -10.87
C LEU A 145 11.67 15.92 -11.93
N ASN A 146 11.65 15.20 -13.07
CA ASN A 146 12.55 15.37 -14.20
C ASN A 146 12.25 16.64 -15.01
N GLY A 147 11.09 17.29 -14.80
CA GLY A 147 10.66 18.46 -15.57
C GLY A 147 10.05 18.14 -16.94
N GLU A 148 9.73 16.89 -17.21
CA GLU A 148 9.01 16.42 -18.40
C GLU A 148 7.52 16.73 -18.32
N GLU A 149 6.97 16.76 -17.10
CA GLU A 149 5.62 17.19 -16.78
C GLU A 149 5.69 18.51 -16.01
N PRO A 150 4.97 19.58 -16.41
CA PRO A 150 5.05 20.86 -15.72
C PRO A 150 4.43 20.81 -14.32
N GLU A 151 4.96 21.59 -13.37
CA GLU A 151 4.39 21.75 -12.02
C GLU A 151 3.02 22.45 -12.02
N THR A 152 2.63 23.06 -13.14
CA THR A 152 1.31 23.69 -13.35
C THR A 152 0.30 22.72 -13.98
N ASN A 153 0.53 21.40 -13.84
CA ASN A 153 -0.37 20.37 -14.36
C ASN A 153 -1.75 20.42 -13.67
N ASP A 154 -2.76 19.86 -14.35
CA ASP A 154 -4.15 19.87 -13.88
C ASP A 154 -4.40 19.13 -12.56
N ARG A 155 -3.43 18.30 -12.12
CA ARG A 155 -3.49 17.56 -10.86
C ARG A 155 -2.90 18.32 -9.68
N GLY A 156 -2.27 19.49 -9.90
CA GLY A 156 -1.61 20.24 -8.85
C GLY A 156 -0.42 19.50 -8.22
N ILE A 157 0.25 18.63 -8.96
CA ILE A 157 1.41 17.89 -8.50
C ILE A 157 2.67 18.70 -8.80
N THR A 158 3.15 19.45 -7.79
CA THR A 158 4.45 20.12 -7.80
C THR A 158 5.57 19.12 -7.51
N LYS A 159 6.83 19.51 -7.67
CA LYS A 159 7.99 18.67 -7.26
C LYS A 159 7.91 18.29 -5.78
N THR A 160 7.46 19.18 -4.91
CA THR A 160 7.24 18.88 -3.48
C THR A 160 6.19 17.79 -3.30
N VAL A 161 5.03 17.95 -3.95
CA VAL A 161 3.94 16.96 -3.88
C VAL A 161 4.39 15.64 -4.48
N ALA A 162 5.11 15.64 -5.61
CA ALA A 162 5.64 14.44 -6.23
C ALA A 162 6.55 13.63 -5.29
N VAL A 163 7.49 14.28 -4.57
CA VAL A 163 8.32 13.59 -3.56
C VAL A 163 7.46 13.00 -2.45
N ILE A 164 6.44 13.73 -1.96
CA ILE A 164 5.54 13.26 -0.90
C ILE A 164 4.74 12.04 -1.37
N LEU A 165 4.16 12.12 -2.58
CA LEU A 165 3.39 11.02 -3.16
C LEU A 165 4.27 9.79 -3.41
N LEU A 166 5.48 9.96 -3.97
CA LEU A 166 6.40 8.85 -4.18
C LEU A 166 6.83 8.19 -2.87
N ALA A 167 7.08 8.97 -1.81
CA ALA A 167 7.40 8.43 -0.50
C ALA A 167 6.29 7.53 0.07
N HIS A 168 5.04 7.80 -0.29
CA HIS A 168 3.87 7.01 0.09
C HIS A 168 3.64 5.85 -0.88
N TYR A 169 3.55 6.14 -2.19
CA TYR A 169 3.20 5.15 -3.21
C TYR A 169 4.21 4.01 -3.32
N LEU A 170 5.49 4.23 -3.01
CA LEU A 170 6.47 3.14 -2.93
C LEU A 170 6.17 2.20 -1.73
N GLY A 171 5.45 2.66 -0.71
CA GLY A 171 4.87 1.77 0.30
C GLY A 171 3.65 1.03 -0.21
N ASP A 172 2.74 1.75 -0.87
CA ASP A 172 1.49 1.19 -1.40
C ASP A 172 1.75 0.08 -2.42
N ILE A 173 2.58 0.32 -3.44
CA ILE A 173 2.84 -0.64 -4.51
C ILE A 173 3.58 -1.89 -4.03
N HIS A 174 4.24 -1.84 -2.86
CA HIS A 174 4.86 -2.99 -2.20
C HIS A 174 3.93 -3.68 -1.18
N GLN A 175 2.69 -3.20 -1.02
CA GLN A 175 1.66 -3.89 -0.27
C GLN A 175 0.80 -4.70 -1.27
N PRO A 176 0.79 -6.04 -1.19
CA PRO A 176 0.22 -6.87 -2.26
C PRO A 176 -1.27 -6.57 -2.54
N LEU A 177 -2.04 -6.19 -1.52
CA LEU A 177 -3.47 -5.89 -1.67
C LEU A 177 -3.75 -4.46 -2.18
N HIS A 178 -2.72 -3.66 -2.45
CA HIS A 178 -2.82 -2.41 -3.21
C HIS A 178 -2.63 -2.62 -4.71
N VAL A 179 -2.30 -3.84 -5.14
CA VAL A 179 -2.06 -4.15 -6.55
C VAL A 179 -2.99 -5.26 -7.04
N GLY A 180 -3.24 -6.28 -6.22
CA GLY A 180 -4.07 -7.41 -6.59
C GLY A 180 -5.35 -7.52 -5.78
N ALA A 181 -6.45 -7.84 -6.48
CA ALA A 181 -7.75 -8.09 -5.89
C ALA A 181 -8.29 -9.45 -6.35
N GLU A 182 -8.99 -10.15 -5.47
CA GLU A 182 -9.76 -11.33 -5.84
C GLU A 182 -11.15 -10.93 -6.30
N TYR A 183 -11.63 -11.61 -7.33
CA TYR A 183 -12.98 -11.40 -7.88
C TYR A 183 -13.79 -12.65 -7.65
N PHE A 184 -15.10 -12.46 -7.43
CA PHE A 184 -16.03 -13.51 -7.11
C PHE A 184 -17.25 -13.48 -8.03
N ASP A 185 -17.79 -14.65 -8.34
CA ASP A 185 -19.10 -14.79 -8.96
C ASP A 185 -20.24 -14.51 -7.96
N ALA A 186 -21.49 -14.56 -8.43
CA ALA A 186 -22.67 -14.35 -7.60
C ALA A 186 -22.84 -15.39 -6.48
N ASP A 187 -22.23 -16.56 -6.62
CA ASP A 187 -22.25 -17.65 -5.63
C ASP A 187 -21.10 -17.56 -4.62
N GLY A 188 -20.13 -16.64 -4.82
CA GLY A 188 -18.99 -16.44 -3.94
C GLY A 188 -17.78 -17.31 -4.24
N ASN A 189 -17.72 -17.88 -5.43
CA ASN A 189 -16.54 -18.61 -5.85
C ASN A 189 -15.53 -17.66 -6.50
N PRO A 190 -14.22 -17.90 -6.34
CA PRO A 190 -13.20 -17.19 -7.09
C PRO A 190 -13.50 -17.24 -8.60
N PHE A 191 -13.38 -16.08 -9.23
CA PHE A 191 -13.83 -15.86 -10.60
C PHE A 191 -12.81 -15.04 -11.38
N GLU A 192 -12.59 -15.38 -12.64
CA GLU A 192 -11.74 -14.60 -13.53
C GLU A 192 -12.60 -13.56 -14.26
N PRO A 193 -12.50 -12.26 -13.91
CA PRO A 193 -13.38 -11.25 -14.46
C PRO A 193 -13.00 -10.87 -15.88
N THR A 194 -14.00 -10.44 -16.65
CA THR A 194 -13.84 -9.84 -17.97
C THR A 194 -14.45 -8.43 -17.99
N THR A 195 -14.21 -7.66 -19.06
CA THR A 195 -14.85 -6.35 -19.22
C THR A 195 -16.39 -6.44 -19.34
N ASP A 196 -16.90 -7.55 -19.84
CA ASP A 196 -18.34 -7.76 -20.03
C ASP A 196 -18.98 -8.38 -18.77
N ASP A 197 -18.20 -9.10 -17.97
CA ASP A 197 -18.60 -9.65 -16.68
C ASP A 197 -17.50 -9.34 -15.63
N PRO A 198 -17.58 -8.19 -14.97
CA PRO A 198 -16.53 -7.77 -14.02
C PRO A 198 -16.60 -8.52 -12.70
N GLY A 199 -17.62 -9.34 -12.44
CA GLY A 199 -17.78 -10.02 -11.15
C GLY A 199 -17.85 -9.05 -9.96
N LEU A 200 -17.50 -9.55 -8.78
CA LEU A 200 -17.48 -8.82 -7.51
C LEU A 200 -16.05 -8.71 -6.99
N ALA A 201 -15.44 -7.54 -7.14
CA ALA A 201 -14.11 -7.29 -6.60
C ALA A 201 -14.12 -7.21 -5.08
N ASP A 202 -13.13 -7.83 -4.43
CA ASP A 202 -12.91 -7.69 -2.99
C ASP A 202 -12.24 -6.36 -2.60
N GLN A 203 -11.85 -5.55 -3.59
CA GLN A 203 -11.20 -4.26 -3.41
C GLN A 203 -9.91 -4.40 -2.57
N GLY A 204 -9.00 -5.26 -3.02
CA GLY A 204 -7.77 -5.58 -2.31
C GLY A 204 -8.00 -6.09 -0.89
N GLY A 205 -8.99 -6.94 -0.67
CA GLY A 205 -9.34 -7.50 0.64
C GLY A 205 -10.15 -6.57 1.55
N ASN A 206 -10.55 -5.37 1.09
CA ASN A 206 -11.40 -4.46 1.88
C ASN A 206 -12.82 -5.01 2.10
N LYS A 207 -13.29 -5.87 1.22
CA LYS A 207 -14.59 -6.56 1.38
C LYS A 207 -14.48 -7.86 2.18
N LEU A 208 -13.29 -8.43 2.35
CA LEU A 208 -13.08 -9.69 3.08
C LEU A 208 -12.86 -9.44 4.57
N THR A 209 -13.62 -10.13 5.41
CA THR A 209 -13.50 -10.05 6.87
C THR A 209 -12.76 -11.27 7.42
N LEU A 210 -11.69 -11.04 8.17
CA LEU A 210 -10.98 -12.08 8.90
C LEU A 210 -11.71 -12.43 10.20
N PHE A 211 -11.75 -13.71 10.54
CA PHE A 211 -12.24 -14.20 11.82
C PHE A 211 -11.15 -14.98 12.55
N THR A 212 -11.12 -14.84 13.83
CA THR A 212 -10.27 -15.61 14.73
C THR A 212 -11.10 -16.30 15.79
N LEU A 213 -10.64 -17.45 16.29
CA LEU A 213 -11.28 -18.16 17.39
C LEU A 213 -10.76 -17.63 18.74
N VAL A 214 -11.63 -17.01 19.50
CA VAL A 214 -11.32 -16.57 20.87
C VAL A 214 -12.19 -17.38 21.83
N LYS A 215 -11.57 -18.24 22.63
CA LYS A 215 -12.27 -19.15 23.55
C LYS A 215 -13.37 -19.98 22.86
N GLY A 216 -13.06 -20.52 21.66
CA GLY A 216 -13.98 -21.32 20.87
C GLY A 216 -15.13 -20.56 20.19
N LYS A 217 -15.16 -19.23 20.27
CA LYS A 217 -16.13 -18.37 19.59
C LYS A 217 -15.44 -17.57 18.49
N GLU A 218 -16.08 -17.49 17.32
CA GLU A 218 -15.62 -16.65 16.24
C GLU A 218 -15.76 -15.17 16.60
N LYS A 219 -14.67 -14.42 16.39
CA LYS A 219 -14.66 -12.96 16.49
C LYS A 219 -14.04 -12.38 15.23
N SER A 220 -14.59 -11.28 14.74
CA SER A 220 -13.98 -10.51 13.67
C SER A 220 -12.62 -10.00 14.11
N ALA A 221 -11.61 -10.21 13.26
CA ALA A 221 -10.25 -9.68 13.39
C ALA A 221 -10.01 -8.48 12.45
N GLY A 222 -11.06 -7.93 11.85
CA GLY A 222 -10.99 -6.84 10.91
C GLY A 222 -11.01 -7.29 9.45
N LYS A 223 -10.71 -6.40 8.54
CA LYS A 223 -10.63 -6.68 7.10
C LYS A 223 -9.26 -7.23 6.74
N LEU A 224 -9.18 -8.05 5.68
CA LEU A 224 -7.93 -8.61 5.17
C LEU A 224 -6.94 -7.48 4.83
N HIS A 225 -7.41 -6.46 4.11
CA HIS A 225 -6.61 -5.27 3.80
C HIS A 225 -5.99 -4.63 5.05
N SER A 226 -6.82 -4.28 6.03
CA SER A 226 -6.33 -3.66 7.28
C SER A 226 -5.41 -4.57 8.10
N TYR A 227 -5.53 -5.88 7.96
CA TYR A 227 -4.60 -6.84 8.57
C TYR A 227 -3.20 -6.71 7.96
N TRP A 228 -3.10 -6.59 6.63
CA TRP A 228 -1.84 -6.37 5.93
C TRP A 228 -1.22 -5.00 6.26
N ASP A 229 -2.04 -3.96 6.36
CA ASP A 229 -1.58 -2.61 6.66
C ASP A 229 -1.02 -2.44 8.07
N GLY A 230 -1.58 -3.14 9.04
CA GLY A 230 -1.25 -2.95 10.44
C GLY A 230 -0.63 -4.16 11.11
N GLN A 231 -1.40 -5.22 11.31
CA GLN A 231 -0.99 -6.35 12.13
C GLN A 231 0.24 -7.07 11.57
N THR A 232 0.36 -7.18 10.24
CA THR A 232 1.52 -7.81 9.61
C THR A 232 2.80 -6.99 9.84
N VAL A 233 2.72 -5.65 9.78
CA VAL A 233 3.84 -4.75 10.07
C VAL A 233 4.26 -4.89 11.54
N GLU A 234 3.29 -4.97 12.47
CA GLU A 234 3.58 -5.20 13.88
C GLU A 234 4.20 -6.59 14.12
N ASN A 235 3.72 -7.63 13.43
CA ASN A 235 4.28 -8.98 13.50
C ASN A 235 5.71 -9.03 12.93
N ALA A 236 6.00 -8.27 11.86
CA ALA A 236 7.30 -8.24 11.20
C ALA A 236 8.39 -7.55 12.03
N PHE A 237 8.05 -6.48 12.73
CA PHE A 237 9.03 -5.60 13.36
C PHE A 237 8.89 -5.49 14.89
N GLY A 238 7.80 -5.98 15.46
CA GLY A 238 7.54 -5.94 16.90
C GLY A 238 7.62 -4.51 17.46
N THR A 239 8.22 -4.36 18.61
CA THR A 239 8.37 -3.07 19.31
C THR A 239 9.66 -2.31 18.96
N LEU A 240 10.37 -2.75 17.92
CA LEU A 240 11.62 -2.09 17.50
C LEU A 240 11.32 -0.67 17.00
N LYS A 241 12.22 0.27 17.34
CA LYS A 241 12.11 1.65 16.85
C LYS A 241 12.37 1.73 15.35
N THR A 242 11.63 2.57 14.63
CA THR A 242 11.79 2.85 13.20
C THR A 242 13.26 3.13 12.84
N SER A 243 13.95 3.97 13.61
CA SER A 243 15.35 4.30 13.37
C SER A 243 16.29 3.09 13.44
N THR A 244 16.01 2.12 14.32
CA THR A 244 16.80 0.88 14.44
C THR A 244 16.56 -0.03 13.23
N ILE A 245 15.29 -0.18 12.82
CA ILE A 245 14.89 -0.97 11.66
C ILE A 245 15.53 -0.37 10.40
N ALA A 246 15.31 0.92 10.16
CA ALA A 246 15.84 1.64 9.01
C ALA A 246 17.37 1.54 8.92
N SER A 247 18.08 1.66 10.06
CA SER A 247 19.54 1.50 10.09
C SER A 247 20.03 0.10 9.75
N ARG A 248 19.21 -0.94 9.98
CA ARG A 248 19.54 -2.32 9.57
C ARG A 248 19.24 -2.53 8.10
N LEU A 249 18.03 -2.17 7.65
CA LEU A 249 17.58 -2.40 6.29
C LEU A 249 18.36 -1.57 5.28
N SER A 250 18.76 -0.35 5.60
CA SER A 250 19.52 0.50 4.68
C SER A 250 20.97 0.06 4.45
N LYS A 251 21.52 -0.82 5.30
CA LYS A 251 22.90 -1.34 5.19
C LYS A 251 23.01 -2.66 4.45
N ASN A 252 21.93 -3.41 4.42
CA ASN A 252 21.88 -4.71 3.76
C ASN A 252 21.05 -4.55 2.50
N GLU A 253 21.60 -4.92 1.38
CA GLU A 253 20.93 -4.87 0.10
C GLU A 253 19.84 -5.96 0.05
N PRO A 254 18.58 -5.61 -0.28
CA PRO A 254 17.54 -6.62 -0.42
C PRO A 254 17.75 -7.43 -1.71
N GLU A 255 17.34 -8.68 -1.70
CA GLU A 255 17.36 -9.52 -2.90
C GLU A 255 16.37 -8.99 -3.95
N ASN A 256 16.75 -9.03 -5.22
CA ASN A 256 15.90 -8.67 -6.38
C ASN A 256 15.24 -7.29 -6.28
N TRP A 257 15.94 -6.30 -5.73
CA TRP A 257 15.41 -4.94 -5.59
C TRP A 257 15.62 -4.08 -6.84
N GLU A 258 16.66 -4.37 -7.61
CA GLU A 258 16.99 -3.62 -8.82
C GLU A 258 15.92 -3.82 -9.89
N LEU A 259 15.59 -2.75 -10.59
CA LEU A 259 14.63 -2.73 -11.68
C LEU A 259 15.34 -2.30 -12.95
N ALA A 260 14.88 -2.79 -14.09
CA ALA A 260 15.50 -2.50 -15.38
C ALA A 260 14.91 -1.23 -16.02
N GLY A 261 15.71 -0.57 -16.86
CA GLY A 261 15.27 0.59 -17.64
C GLY A 261 15.15 1.87 -16.83
N GLU A 262 14.47 2.85 -17.41
CA GLU A 262 14.30 4.17 -16.83
C GLU A 262 13.31 4.15 -15.65
N PRO A 263 13.47 5.04 -14.65
CA PRO A 263 12.66 5.07 -13.43
C PRO A 263 11.15 5.18 -13.66
N ASP A 264 10.71 5.82 -14.72
CA ASP A 264 9.29 5.94 -15.09
C ASP A 264 8.68 4.62 -15.59
N THR A 265 9.50 3.59 -15.87
CA THR A 265 9.05 2.24 -16.25
C THR A 265 8.96 1.27 -15.06
N TRP A 266 9.41 1.66 -13.87
CA TRP A 266 9.57 0.76 -12.73
C TRP A 266 8.24 0.36 -12.08
N ALA A 267 7.23 1.21 -12.15
CA ALA A 267 5.95 0.96 -11.48
C ALA A 267 5.28 -0.33 -11.99
N GLU A 268 5.27 -0.57 -13.30
CA GLU A 268 4.71 -1.79 -13.87
C GLU A 268 5.51 -3.04 -13.46
N GLN A 269 6.84 -2.94 -13.38
CA GLN A 269 7.68 -4.04 -12.93
C GLN A 269 7.40 -4.39 -11.47
N MET A 270 7.27 -3.37 -10.59
CA MET A 270 6.89 -3.56 -9.18
C MET A 270 5.51 -4.20 -9.06
N ALA A 271 4.52 -3.73 -9.83
CA ALA A 271 3.19 -4.32 -9.85
C ALA A 271 3.24 -5.80 -10.29
N ASN A 272 4.00 -6.12 -11.33
CA ASN A 272 4.14 -7.50 -11.81
C ASN A 272 4.87 -8.41 -10.82
N GLU A 273 5.81 -7.89 -10.01
CA GLU A 273 6.48 -8.65 -8.95
C GLU A 273 5.57 -8.96 -7.78
N ILE A 274 4.68 -8.02 -7.40
CA ILE A 274 3.82 -8.16 -6.22
C ILE A 274 2.53 -8.96 -6.49
N LEU A 275 2.07 -9.06 -7.74
CA LEU A 275 0.85 -9.79 -8.10
C LEU A 275 0.83 -11.26 -7.66
N PRO A 276 1.93 -12.05 -7.84
CA PRO A 276 1.98 -13.42 -7.31
C PRO A 276 1.84 -13.46 -5.78
N VAL A 277 2.34 -12.44 -5.07
CA VAL A 277 2.24 -12.33 -3.61
C VAL A 277 0.80 -11.99 -3.21
N ALA A 278 0.13 -11.11 -3.95
CA ALA A 278 -1.29 -10.81 -3.76
C ALA A 278 -2.16 -12.05 -3.94
N ARG A 279 -1.88 -12.86 -4.98
CA ARG A 279 -2.53 -14.15 -5.17
C ARG A 279 -2.31 -15.07 -3.97
N GLU A 280 -1.06 -15.24 -3.52
CA GLU A 280 -0.74 -16.09 -2.38
C GLU A 280 -1.41 -15.60 -1.09
N ALA A 281 -1.60 -14.28 -0.92
CA ALA A 281 -2.31 -13.69 0.21
C ALA A 281 -3.78 -14.13 0.26
N HIS A 282 -4.42 -14.37 -0.87
CA HIS A 282 -5.76 -14.92 -0.97
C HIS A 282 -5.76 -16.45 -0.91
N ASP A 283 -4.93 -17.13 -1.71
CA ASP A 283 -4.90 -18.59 -1.82
C ASP A 283 -4.59 -19.32 -0.49
N ARG A 284 -3.95 -18.64 0.45
CA ARG A 284 -3.68 -19.18 1.79
C ARG A 284 -4.87 -19.11 2.75
N LEU A 285 -5.99 -18.51 2.32
CA LEU A 285 -7.19 -18.31 3.13
C LEU A 285 -8.43 -18.89 2.43
N ASP A 286 -9.36 -19.43 3.21
CA ASP A 286 -10.66 -19.88 2.72
C ASP A 286 -11.73 -18.82 3.02
N PHE A 287 -12.35 -18.29 1.97
CA PHE A 287 -13.45 -17.33 2.05
C PHE A 287 -14.77 -18.01 1.61
N LYS A 288 -15.81 -17.91 2.43
CA LYS A 288 -17.01 -18.77 2.24
C LYS A 288 -18.34 -18.06 2.01
N ARG A 289 -18.45 -16.72 1.93
CA ARG A 289 -19.75 -16.07 1.79
C ARG A 289 -19.74 -14.74 1.04
N ILE A 290 -20.69 -14.62 0.09
CA ILE A 290 -21.26 -13.34 -0.31
C ILE A 290 -22.49 -13.06 0.57
N LYS A 291 -22.61 -11.87 1.13
CA LYS A 291 -23.85 -11.35 1.71
C LYS A 291 -24.38 -10.23 0.84
N GLU A 292 -25.59 -10.40 0.35
CA GLU A 292 -26.41 -9.28 -0.11
C GLU A 292 -26.97 -8.54 1.11
N LYS A 293 -26.73 -7.26 1.20
CA LYS A 293 -27.31 -6.40 2.21
C LYS A 293 -27.98 -5.21 1.50
N ALA A 294 -29.30 -5.22 1.43
CA ALA A 294 -30.10 -4.07 0.96
C ALA A 294 -29.61 -3.42 -0.36
N GLY A 295 -29.25 -4.22 -1.37
CA GLY A 295 -28.80 -3.73 -2.67
C GLY A 295 -27.31 -3.40 -2.77
N GLU A 296 -26.53 -3.54 -1.68
CA GLU A 296 -25.08 -3.54 -1.68
C GLU A 296 -24.59 -4.98 -1.53
N GLN A 297 -23.82 -5.43 -2.50
CA GLN A 297 -23.12 -6.72 -2.40
C GLN A 297 -21.93 -6.56 -1.45
N ASP A 298 -21.98 -7.21 -0.32
CA ASP A 298 -20.86 -7.26 0.64
C ASP A 298 -20.32 -8.69 0.68
N ILE A 299 -19.11 -8.87 0.17
CA ILE A 299 -18.39 -10.13 0.29
C ILE A 299 -17.93 -10.22 1.74
N THR A 300 -18.64 -10.96 2.56
CA THR A 300 -18.20 -11.28 3.90
C THR A 300 -17.61 -12.67 3.93
N SER A 301 -16.33 -12.77 4.23
CA SER A 301 -15.73 -14.06 4.57
C SER A 301 -16.43 -14.64 5.79
N GLY A 302 -16.96 -15.82 5.71
CA GLY A 302 -17.38 -16.63 6.88
C GLY A 302 -16.12 -17.18 7.46
N ARG A 303 -15.12 -17.50 7.49
CA ARG A 303 -13.90 -18.06 8.06
C ARG A 303 -12.72 -17.81 7.11
N ALA A 304 -11.79 -17.02 7.55
CA ALA A 304 -10.44 -17.16 7.06
C ALA A 304 -9.81 -18.33 7.83
N GLU A 305 -10.11 -19.53 7.43
CA GLU A 305 -9.35 -20.69 7.85
C GLU A 305 -8.09 -20.74 7.01
N GLU A 306 -6.95 -20.71 7.69
CA GLU A 306 -5.65 -20.88 7.07
C GLU A 306 -5.64 -22.22 6.32
N ARG A 307 -5.50 -22.19 4.98
CA ARG A 307 -5.20 -23.39 4.19
C ARG A 307 -3.77 -23.82 4.51
N ARG A 308 -3.63 -24.80 5.36
CA ARG A 308 -2.33 -25.43 5.61
C ARG A 308 -2.00 -26.35 4.45
N GLN A 309 -1.05 -25.95 3.63
CA GLN A 309 -0.32 -26.93 2.82
C GLN A 309 0.55 -27.76 3.75
N SER A 310 0.62 -29.07 3.49
CA SER A 310 1.48 -30.02 4.23
C SER A 310 2.91 -29.46 4.32
N GLY A 311 3.38 -29.13 5.53
CA GLY A 311 4.69 -28.52 5.77
C GLY A 311 4.72 -26.98 5.67
N GLY A 312 3.59 -26.32 5.46
CA GLY A 312 3.51 -24.86 5.25
C GLY A 312 3.70 -24.04 6.52
N THR A 313 4.26 -22.84 6.33
CA THR A 313 4.38 -21.80 7.34
C THR A 313 2.99 -21.20 7.64
N PHE A 314 2.72 -20.86 8.91
CA PHE A 314 1.49 -20.17 9.29
C PHE A 314 1.35 -18.84 8.55
N TYR A 315 0.12 -18.50 8.17
CA TYR A 315 -0.21 -17.25 7.44
C TYR A 315 0.44 -16.02 8.06
N ALA A 316 0.29 -15.84 9.37
CA ALA A 316 0.84 -14.67 10.08
C ALA A 316 2.38 -14.60 10.01
N ILE A 317 3.08 -15.75 10.00
CA ILE A 317 4.55 -15.79 9.91
C ILE A 317 4.98 -15.48 8.48
N TRP A 318 4.32 -16.08 7.50
CA TRP A 318 4.57 -15.82 6.08
C TRP A 318 4.31 -14.36 5.73
N ALA A 319 3.14 -13.82 6.06
CA ALA A 319 2.79 -12.44 5.78
C ALA A 319 3.76 -11.43 6.45
N ALA A 320 4.19 -11.69 7.69
CA ALA A 320 5.19 -10.86 8.36
C ALA A 320 6.57 -10.90 7.69
N ALA A 321 6.98 -12.06 7.18
CA ALA A 321 8.24 -12.18 6.42
C ALA A 321 8.16 -11.42 5.10
N THR A 322 7.05 -11.56 4.37
CA THR A 322 6.75 -10.84 3.13
C THR A 322 6.76 -9.33 3.33
N VAL A 323 6.02 -8.81 4.31
CA VAL A 323 5.98 -7.37 4.61
C VAL A 323 7.37 -6.82 4.94
N LYS A 324 8.18 -7.58 5.68
CA LYS A 324 9.55 -7.16 5.99
C LYS A 324 10.41 -7.04 4.73
N GLU A 325 10.27 -7.96 3.79
CA GLU A 325 10.98 -7.94 2.51
C GLU A 325 10.50 -6.77 1.65
N GLU A 326 9.20 -6.59 1.51
CA GLU A 326 8.61 -5.56 0.66
C GLU A 326 8.86 -4.14 1.19
N ILE A 327 8.81 -3.89 2.50
CA ILE A 327 9.22 -2.62 3.10
C ILE A 327 10.72 -2.36 2.85
N HIS A 328 11.55 -3.40 2.87
CA HIS A 328 12.97 -3.29 2.57
C HIS A 328 13.21 -2.86 1.12
N LYS A 329 12.61 -3.57 0.15
CA LYS A 329 12.68 -3.23 -1.28
C LYS A 329 12.12 -1.82 -1.55
N GLY A 330 10.94 -1.52 -1.01
CA GLY A 330 10.28 -0.23 -1.19
C GLY A 330 11.15 0.96 -0.75
N GLY A 331 11.84 0.84 0.39
CA GLY A 331 12.75 1.88 0.85
C GLY A 331 13.99 2.05 -0.02
N TRP A 332 14.56 0.97 -0.55
CA TRP A 332 15.70 1.04 -1.47
C TRP A 332 15.29 1.60 -2.83
N ARG A 333 14.15 1.15 -3.37
CA ARG A 333 13.59 1.63 -4.65
C ARG A 333 13.20 3.10 -4.59
N LEU A 334 12.62 3.55 -3.47
CA LEU A 334 12.33 4.98 -3.26
C LEU A 334 13.61 5.82 -3.31
N ALA A 335 14.67 5.40 -2.64
CA ALA A 335 15.94 6.11 -2.68
C ALA A 335 16.51 6.17 -4.10
N ALA A 336 16.58 5.04 -4.79
CA ALA A 336 17.12 4.96 -6.14
C ALA A 336 16.30 5.80 -7.14
N LEU A 337 14.97 5.79 -7.03
CA LEU A 337 14.08 6.59 -7.87
C LEU A 337 14.33 8.09 -7.67
N LEU A 338 14.44 8.54 -6.42
CA LEU A 338 14.72 9.95 -6.10
C LEU A 338 16.16 10.35 -6.51
N GLU A 339 17.14 9.45 -6.38
CA GLU A 339 18.51 9.67 -6.86
C GLU A 339 18.56 9.86 -8.37
N ALA A 340 17.79 9.08 -9.13
CA ALA A 340 17.73 9.19 -10.58
C ALA A 340 16.98 10.44 -11.06
N SER A 341 15.94 10.85 -10.33
CA SER A 341 15.04 11.96 -10.74
C SER A 341 15.46 13.35 -10.24
N LEU A 342 16.40 13.46 -9.31
CA LEU A 342 16.81 14.72 -8.67
C LEU A 342 18.31 15.01 -8.89
N GLN A 343 18.83 14.74 -10.07
CA GLN A 343 20.22 15.02 -10.43
C GLN A 343 20.44 16.49 -10.79
#